data_b29924da0bd853b8e5c6ead16b153bbe
#
_entry.id   b29924da0bd853b8e5c6ead16b153bbe
#
_cell.length_a   1.000
_cell.length_b   1.000
_cell.length_c   1.000
_cell.angle_alpha   90.00
_cell.angle_beta   90.00
_cell.angle_gamma   90.00
#
_symmetry.space_group_name_H-M   'P 1'
#
loop_
_entity.id
_entity.type
_entity.pdbx_description
1 polymer ?
#
loop_
_entity_poly.entity_id
_entity_poly.type
_entity_poly.pdbx_seq_one_letter_code
_entity_poly.pdbx_strand_id
1 'polypeptide(L)'
;MKKILVCEDEAAIRDFVVINLTRAGYDVVEADCGEAALQKYEENNGDFDVAILDVMMPGIDGFQVCKELRNRNGGIGIIMLSAKTQEMDKVTGLMLGADDYVTKPFSPSELLARVDSLYRRVALA
;
A
#
# COMPACT_ATOMS: atom_id res chain seq x y z
N MET A 1 -13.09 -9.38 -6.35
CA MET A 1 -11.75 -9.94 -6.53
C MET A 1 -10.79 -9.21 -5.61
N LYS A 2 -9.91 -9.94 -4.94
CA LYS A 2 -8.96 -9.38 -3.97
C LYS A 2 -7.73 -8.83 -4.71
N LYS A 3 -7.73 -7.56 -5.04
CA LYS A 3 -6.66 -6.96 -5.84
C LYS A 3 -5.90 -5.89 -5.07
N ILE A 4 -4.58 -6.03 -5.05
CA ILE A 4 -3.70 -5.16 -4.26
C ILE A 4 -2.62 -4.54 -5.13
N LEU A 5 -2.42 -3.23 -4.97
CA LEU A 5 -1.32 -2.50 -5.56
C LEU A 5 -0.18 -2.41 -4.53
N VAL A 6 1.01 -2.86 -4.89
CA VAL A 6 2.20 -2.78 -4.02
C VAL A 6 3.20 -1.83 -4.65
N CYS A 7 3.57 -0.79 -3.93
CA CYS A 7 4.56 0.19 -4.37
C CYS A 7 5.73 0.21 -3.40
N GLU A 8 6.89 -0.29 -3.84
CA GLU A 8 8.10 -0.43 -3.03
C GLU A 8 9.31 -0.39 -3.96
N ASP A 9 10.28 0.48 -3.67
CA ASP A 9 11.46 0.64 -4.53
C ASP A 9 12.53 -0.42 -4.30
N GLU A 10 12.61 -1.00 -3.11
CA GLU A 10 13.57 -2.07 -2.81
C GLU A 10 13.06 -3.40 -3.31
N ALA A 11 13.75 -3.97 -4.32
CA ALA A 11 13.31 -5.20 -4.97
C ALA A 11 13.12 -6.36 -4.00
N ALA A 12 14.05 -6.54 -3.06
CA ALA A 12 13.96 -7.64 -2.09
C ALA A 12 12.73 -7.54 -1.20
N ILE A 13 12.40 -6.34 -0.74
CA ILE A 13 11.22 -6.11 0.10
C ILE A 13 9.95 -6.27 -0.74
N ARG A 14 9.95 -5.71 -1.95
CA ARG A 14 8.81 -5.82 -2.86
C ARG A 14 8.50 -7.29 -3.17
N ASP A 15 9.52 -8.08 -3.50
CA ASP A 15 9.35 -9.51 -3.79
C ASP A 15 8.80 -10.26 -2.58
N PHE A 16 9.29 -9.96 -1.39
CA PHE A 16 8.83 -10.58 -0.15
C PHE A 16 7.34 -10.29 0.08
N VAL A 17 6.93 -9.05 -0.08
CA VAL A 17 5.53 -8.65 0.07
C VAL A 17 4.65 -9.33 -0.98
N VAL A 18 5.06 -9.27 -2.24
CA VAL A 18 4.30 -9.85 -3.37
C VAL A 18 4.12 -11.36 -3.19
N ILE A 19 5.19 -12.07 -2.83
CA ILE A 19 5.12 -13.52 -2.65
C ILE A 19 4.13 -13.88 -1.54
N ASN A 20 4.20 -13.20 -0.40
CA ASN A 20 3.32 -13.51 0.73
C ASN A 20 1.85 -13.19 0.43
N LEU A 21 1.58 -12.08 -0.24
CA LEU A 21 0.22 -11.72 -0.62
C LEU A 21 -0.34 -12.68 -1.66
N THR A 22 0.46 -13.06 -2.65
CA THR A 22 0.03 -13.99 -3.69
C THR A 22 -0.31 -15.35 -3.10
N ARG A 23 0.50 -15.84 -2.16
CA ARG A 23 0.23 -17.11 -1.46
C ARG A 23 -1.05 -17.04 -0.63
N ALA A 24 -1.40 -15.86 -0.14
CA ALA A 24 -2.63 -15.66 0.62
C ALA A 24 -3.87 -15.52 -0.26
N GLY A 25 -3.73 -15.59 -1.57
CA GLY A 25 -4.86 -15.55 -2.51
C GLY A 25 -5.17 -14.18 -3.09
N TYR A 26 -4.31 -13.20 -2.90
CA TYR A 26 -4.51 -11.86 -3.48
C TYR A 26 -3.92 -11.80 -4.89
N ASP A 27 -4.59 -11.02 -5.75
CA ASP A 27 -4.06 -10.66 -7.05
C ASP A 27 -3.24 -9.37 -6.87
N VAL A 28 -1.96 -9.42 -7.19
CA VAL A 28 -1.01 -8.35 -6.86
C VAL A 28 -0.46 -7.71 -8.12
N VAL A 29 -0.53 -6.38 -8.17
CA VAL A 29 0.14 -5.57 -9.18
C VAL A 29 1.24 -4.79 -8.47
N GLU A 30 2.47 -4.87 -8.97
CA GLU A 30 3.61 -4.25 -8.31
C GLU A 30 4.14 -3.05 -9.09
N ALA A 31 4.69 -2.09 -8.37
CA ALA A 31 5.34 -0.91 -8.91
C ALA A 31 6.60 -0.61 -8.10
N ASP A 32 7.64 -0.10 -8.74
CA ASP A 32 8.92 0.18 -8.10
C ASP A 32 9.12 1.65 -7.74
N CYS A 33 8.16 2.50 -8.08
CA CYS A 33 8.17 3.92 -7.72
C CYS A 33 6.75 4.48 -7.72
N GLY A 34 6.60 5.69 -7.19
CA GLY A 34 5.28 6.33 -7.07
C GLY A 34 4.63 6.61 -8.41
N GLU A 35 5.41 7.07 -9.38
CA GLU A 35 4.92 7.35 -10.73
C GLU A 35 4.39 6.09 -11.40
N ALA A 36 5.13 4.98 -11.26
CA ALA A 36 4.69 3.68 -11.79
C ALA A 36 3.43 3.20 -11.09
N ALA A 37 3.31 3.43 -9.78
CA ALA A 37 2.11 3.05 -9.03
C ALA A 37 0.87 3.77 -9.55
N LEU A 38 0.97 5.08 -9.79
CA LEU A 38 -0.14 5.85 -10.33
C LEU A 38 -0.50 5.41 -11.75
N GLN A 39 0.51 5.09 -12.58
CA GLN A 39 0.28 4.55 -13.91
C GLN A 39 -0.43 3.20 -13.86
N LYS A 40 0.01 2.29 -12.99
CA LYS A 40 -0.64 0.98 -12.81
C LYS A 40 -2.07 1.13 -12.34
N TYR A 41 -2.32 2.09 -11.46
CA TYR A 41 -3.67 2.38 -11.00
C TYR A 41 -4.59 2.74 -12.17
N GLU A 42 -4.14 3.65 -13.03
CA GLU A 42 -4.93 4.07 -14.20
C GLU A 42 -5.08 2.94 -15.22
N GLU A 43 -4.03 2.17 -15.47
CA GLU A 43 -4.07 1.03 -16.40
C GLU A 43 -5.07 -0.05 -15.97
N ASN A 44 -5.32 -0.15 -14.66
CA ASN A 44 -6.28 -1.09 -14.10
C ASN A 44 -7.65 -0.43 -13.81
N ASN A 45 -7.89 0.76 -14.34
CA ASN A 45 -9.13 1.52 -14.16
C ASN A 45 -9.47 1.77 -12.68
N GLY A 46 -8.44 1.90 -11.84
CA GLY A 46 -8.62 2.11 -10.41
C GLY A 46 -9.18 0.90 -9.66
N ASP A 47 -9.19 -0.26 -10.26
CA ASP A 47 -9.80 -1.46 -9.70
C ASP A 47 -8.85 -2.15 -8.71
N PHE A 48 -8.68 -1.53 -7.55
CA PHE A 48 -7.89 -2.07 -6.43
C PHE A 48 -8.66 -1.96 -5.13
N ASP A 49 -8.55 -2.99 -4.30
CA ASP A 49 -9.17 -3.00 -2.96
C ASP A 49 -8.26 -2.34 -1.93
N VAL A 50 -6.96 -2.60 -2.02
CA VAL A 50 -5.95 -2.11 -1.08
C VAL A 50 -4.70 -1.69 -1.83
N ALA A 51 -4.04 -0.65 -1.36
CA ALA A 51 -2.71 -0.24 -1.80
C ALA A 51 -1.74 -0.30 -0.62
N ILE A 52 -0.57 -0.85 -0.85
CA ILE A 52 0.53 -0.88 0.12
C ILE A 52 1.64 0.00 -0.45
N LEU A 53 2.00 1.07 0.27
CA LEU A 53 2.88 2.12 -0.22
C LEU A 53 4.05 2.31 0.72
N ASP A 54 5.28 2.22 0.19
CA ASP A 54 6.47 2.61 0.94
C ASP A 54 6.53 4.14 1.03
N VAL A 55 6.89 4.66 2.19
CA VAL A 55 7.00 6.11 2.41
C VAL A 55 8.20 6.70 1.66
N MET A 56 9.35 6.05 1.77
CA MET A 56 10.62 6.59 1.26
C MET A 56 10.96 6.01 -0.10
N MET A 57 10.70 6.78 -1.14
CA MET A 57 11.02 6.39 -2.52
C MET A 57 11.59 7.59 -3.28
N PRO A 58 12.47 7.37 -4.29
CA PRO A 58 12.91 8.46 -5.16
C PRO A 58 11.74 9.00 -5.98
N GLY A 59 11.79 10.28 -6.33
CA GLY A 59 10.70 10.96 -7.03
C GLY A 59 9.57 11.31 -6.06
N ILE A 60 8.33 11.05 -6.44
CA ILE A 60 7.21 11.26 -5.52
C ILE A 60 7.26 10.18 -4.44
N ASP A 61 7.05 10.58 -3.20
CA ASP A 61 7.09 9.68 -2.07
C ASP A 61 5.74 8.99 -1.83
N GLY A 62 5.72 8.06 -0.87
CA GLY A 62 4.49 7.32 -0.57
C GLY A 62 3.37 8.19 -0.05
N PHE A 63 3.67 9.28 0.63
CA PHE A 63 2.65 10.21 1.11
C PHE A 63 1.93 10.89 -0.05
N GLN A 64 2.67 11.29 -1.09
CA GLN A 64 2.08 11.88 -2.29
C GLN A 64 1.23 10.88 -3.05
N VAL A 65 1.71 9.63 -3.17
CA VAL A 65 0.91 8.56 -3.81
C VAL A 65 -0.39 8.33 -3.04
N CYS A 66 -0.30 8.29 -1.71
CA CYS A 66 -1.48 8.13 -0.84
C CYS A 66 -2.50 9.23 -1.11
N LYS A 67 -2.06 10.48 -1.13
CA LYS A 67 -2.92 11.63 -1.40
C LYS A 67 -3.59 11.53 -2.76
N GLU A 68 -2.82 11.19 -3.80
CA GLU A 68 -3.34 11.05 -5.16
C GLU A 68 -4.37 9.92 -5.27
N LEU A 69 -4.09 8.76 -4.68
CA LEU A 69 -5.04 7.64 -4.69
C LEU A 69 -6.31 8.01 -3.94
N ARG A 70 -6.19 8.65 -2.79
CA ARG A 70 -7.37 9.02 -2.00
C ARG A 70 -8.25 10.03 -2.73
N ASN A 71 -7.65 10.96 -3.49
CA ASN A 71 -8.39 11.91 -4.31
C ASN A 71 -9.14 11.22 -5.46
N ARG A 72 -8.59 10.12 -5.98
CA ARG A 72 -9.20 9.38 -7.11
C ARG A 72 -10.20 8.34 -6.63
N ASN A 73 -9.99 7.76 -5.45
CA ASN A 73 -10.85 6.71 -4.92
C ASN A 73 -10.87 6.78 -3.38
N GLY A 74 -11.92 7.38 -2.84
CA GLY A 74 -12.10 7.49 -1.39
C GLY A 74 -12.30 6.17 -0.67
N GLY A 75 -12.65 5.11 -1.39
CA GLY A 75 -12.95 3.80 -0.79
C GLY A 75 -11.81 2.81 -0.77
N ILE A 76 -10.68 3.10 -1.43
CA ILE A 76 -9.54 2.18 -1.42
C ILE A 76 -8.91 2.14 -0.03
N GLY A 77 -8.51 0.94 0.43
CA GLY A 77 -7.73 0.80 1.66
C GLY A 77 -6.27 1.14 1.41
N ILE A 78 -5.62 1.87 2.31
CA ILE A 78 -4.21 2.26 2.14
C ILE A 78 -3.42 1.92 3.38
N ILE A 79 -2.34 1.14 3.19
CA ILE A 79 -1.35 0.82 4.22
C ILE A 79 -0.02 1.45 3.84
N MET A 80 0.55 2.24 4.75
CA MET A 80 1.89 2.79 4.56
C MET A 80 2.93 1.87 5.19
N LEU A 81 4.04 1.64 4.47
CA LEU A 81 5.21 0.91 4.99
C LEU A 81 6.35 1.89 5.18
N SER A 82 7.03 1.85 6.31
CA SER A 82 8.18 2.72 6.52
C SER A 82 9.18 2.14 7.51
N ALA A 83 10.46 2.40 7.28
CA ALA A 83 11.50 2.15 8.26
C ALA A 83 11.47 3.17 9.40
N LYS A 84 10.72 4.24 9.25
CA LYS A 84 10.64 5.31 10.25
C LYS A 84 9.65 4.95 11.35
N THR A 85 10.08 5.16 12.59
CA THR A 85 9.25 4.89 13.77
C THR A 85 8.72 6.16 14.42
N GLN A 86 9.00 7.31 13.83
CA GLN A 86 8.63 8.60 14.44
C GLN A 86 7.13 8.83 14.35
N GLU A 87 6.58 9.35 15.44
CA GLU A 87 5.16 9.66 15.57
C GLU A 87 4.67 10.59 14.45
N MET A 88 5.50 11.57 14.06
CA MET A 88 5.11 12.54 13.03
C MET A 88 4.87 11.89 11.66
N ASP A 89 5.59 10.82 11.33
CA ASP A 89 5.37 10.12 10.05
C ASP A 89 4.03 9.40 10.06
N LYS A 90 3.65 8.81 11.19
CA LYS A 90 2.35 8.16 11.35
C LYS A 90 1.21 9.17 11.26
N VAL A 91 1.36 10.30 11.93
CA VAL A 91 0.37 11.38 11.90
C VAL A 91 0.19 11.90 10.47
N THR A 92 1.30 12.14 9.76
CA THR A 92 1.25 12.61 8.38
C THR A 92 0.50 11.62 7.48
N GLY A 93 0.82 10.33 7.59
CA GLY A 93 0.15 9.29 6.80
C GLY A 93 -1.35 9.25 7.05
N LEU A 94 -1.75 9.28 8.31
CA LEU A 94 -3.18 9.23 8.67
C LEU A 94 -3.91 10.48 8.19
N MET A 95 -3.28 11.67 8.31
CA MET A 95 -3.88 12.92 7.84
C MET A 95 -4.06 12.96 6.32
N LEU A 96 -3.20 12.26 5.57
CA LEU A 96 -3.30 12.16 4.12
C LEU A 96 -4.26 11.07 3.66
N GLY A 97 -4.85 10.32 4.59
CA GLY A 97 -5.88 9.34 4.29
C GLY A 97 -5.44 7.87 4.33
N ALA A 98 -4.27 7.57 4.89
CA ALA A 98 -3.86 6.18 5.11
C ALA A 98 -4.73 5.55 6.20
N ASP A 99 -5.05 4.26 6.02
CA ASP A 99 -5.85 3.51 6.99
C ASP A 99 -4.99 2.83 8.03
N ASP A 100 -3.75 2.52 7.70
CA ASP A 100 -2.84 1.84 8.61
C ASP A 100 -1.40 2.18 8.28
N TYR A 101 -0.51 1.91 9.22
CA TYR A 101 0.90 2.25 9.11
C TYR A 101 1.71 1.10 9.71
N VAL A 102 2.56 0.48 8.91
CA VAL A 102 3.36 -0.67 9.32
C VAL A 102 4.85 -0.29 9.28
N THR A 103 5.54 -0.53 10.38
CA THR A 103 6.96 -0.19 10.53
C THR A 103 7.83 -1.35 10.09
N LYS A 104 8.84 -1.08 9.26
CA LYS A 104 9.87 -2.06 8.91
C LYS A 104 10.88 -2.20 10.04
N PRO A 105 11.39 -3.39 10.32
CA PRO A 105 11.03 -4.66 9.71
C PRO A 105 9.69 -5.19 10.25
N PHE A 106 8.91 -5.82 9.38
CA PHE A 106 7.63 -6.41 9.78
C PHE A 106 7.64 -7.91 9.49
N SER A 107 6.82 -8.67 10.23
CA SER A 107 6.64 -10.08 9.93
C SER A 107 5.59 -10.27 8.82
N PRO A 108 5.67 -11.36 8.04
CA PRO A 108 4.61 -11.66 7.07
C PRO A 108 3.24 -11.78 7.73
N SER A 109 3.18 -12.39 8.91
CA SER A 109 1.93 -12.56 9.66
C SER A 109 1.29 -11.24 10.02
N GLU A 110 2.09 -10.28 10.47
CA GLU A 110 1.58 -8.94 10.83
C GLU A 110 1.02 -8.24 9.60
N LEU A 111 1.78 -8.23 8.51
CA LEU A 111 1.34 -7.57 7.28
C LEU A 111 0.06 -8.20 6.76
N LEU A 112 0.02 -9.54 6.66
CA LEU A 112 -1.17 -10.25 6.17
C LEU A 112 -2.39 -9.99 7.05
N ALA A 113 -2.23 -9.98 8.37
CA ALA A 113 -3.34 -9.71 9.28
C ALA A 113 -3.92 -8.31 9.05
N ARG A 114 -3.06 -7.31 8.85
CA ARG A 114 -3.51 -5.93 8.59
C ARG A 114 -4.16 -5.80 7.23
N VAL A 115 -3.59 -6.45 6.21
CA VAL A 115 -4.18 -6.46 4.86
C VAL A 115 -5.55 -7.13 4.88
N ASP A 116 -5.67 -8.29 5.50
CA ASP A 116 -6.94 -9.02 5.59
C ASP A 116 -8.00 -8.20 6.31
N SER A 117 -7.63 -7.57 7.42
CA SER A 117 -8.55 -6.73 8.19
C SER A 117 -9.04 -5.54 7.35
N LEU A 118 -8.13 -4.87 6.67
CA LEU A 118 -8.47 -3.72 5.84
C LEU A 118 -9.30 -4.13 4.62
N TYR A 119 -8.93 -5.22 3.97
CA TYR A 119 -9.70 -5.76 2.84
C TYR A 119 -11.16 -6.02 3.23
N ARG A 120 -11.38 -6.65 4.39
CA ARG A 120 -12.75 -6.93 4.86
C ARG A 120 -13.55 -5.65 5.06
N ARG A 121 -12.95 -4.60 5.61
CA ARG A 121 -13.64 -3.32 5.79
C ARG A 121 -14.00 -2.68 4.46
N VAL A 122 -13.08 -2.71 3.49
CA VAL A 122 -13.30 -2.15 2.16
C VAL A 122 -14.37 -2.93 1.41
N ALA A 123 -14.32 -4.25 1.46
CA ALA A 123 -15.26 -5.12 0.74
C ALA A 123 -16.69 -5.02 1.30
N LEU A 124 -16.84 -4.68 2.59
CA LEU A 124 -18.15 -4.56 3.24
C LEU A 124 -18.73 -3.15 3.19
N ALA A 125 -17.94 -2.19 2.73
CA ALA A 125 -18.38 -0.79 2.67
C ALA A 125 -19.42 -0.55 1.58
#